data_996ac316de9e6985b34ab8c049debbd6
#
_entry.id   996ac316de9e6985b34ab8c049debbd6
#
_cell.length_a   1.000
_cell.length_b   1.000
_cell.length_c   1.000
_cell.angle_alpha   90.00
_cell.angle_beta   90.00
_cell.angle_gamma   90.00
#
_symmetry.space_group_name_H-M   'P 1'
#
loop_
_entity.id
_entity.type
_entity.pdbx_description
1 polymer ?
#
loop_
_entity_poly.entity_id
_entity_poly.type
_entity_poly.pdbx_seq_one_letter_code
_entity_poly.pdbx_strand_id
1 'polypeptide(L)'
;MINSIPISPPMHNHLIGLRSLCAWLFYLLVFTSTAQAEALLLAQEYLQQDVRGWAMSEKLDGVRAFWNGKQLLSRNGYTFTPSPGFTRDFPPFALDGELYSSREQFERISAAVRSSKGDWSTLKLHVFDVPHAQGNLYQRLAVLQEWLKAHPQANIACIAQHEVRNFAQVQAFLRQIEAGGGEGVMLRD
;
A
#
# COMPACT_ATOMS: atom_id res chain seq x y z
N MET A 1 21.04 43.54 -72.86
CA MET A 1 21.70 42.45 -72.22
C MET A 1 22.74 42.96 -71.24
N ILE A 2 22.44 43.09 -69.96
CA ILE A 2 23.37 43.51 -68.93
C ILE A 2 23.16 42.61 -67.73
N ASN A 3 24.19 41.81 -67.49
CA ASN A 3 24.24 40.87 -66.35
C ASN A 3 24.67 41.66 -65.10
N SER A 4 23.87 41.59 -64.01
CA SER A 4 24.24 42.08 -62.70
C SER A 4 24.59 40.88 -61.78
N ILE A 5 25.78 40.92 -61.18
CA ILE A 5 26.32 39.97 -60.23
C ILE A 5 25.80 40.37 -58.83
N PRO A 6 25.17 39.49 -58.03
CA PRO A 6 24.81 39.82 -56.66
C PRO A 6 26.00 39.66 -55.71
N ILE A 7 26.19 40.64 -54.84
CA ILE A 7 27.18 40.66 -53.76
C ILE A 7 26.67 39.84 -52.59
N SER A 8 27.49 38.88 -52.12
CA SER A 8 27.24 38.07 -50.94
C SER A 8 27.41 38.87 -49.65
N PRO A 9 26.50 38.75 -48.65
CA PRO A 9 26.70 39.37 -47.36
C PRO A 9 27.70 38.63 -46.49
N PRO A 10 28.31 39.27 -45.52
CA PRO A 10 29.35 38.69 -44.66
C PRO A 10 28.81 37.64 -43.69
N MET A 11 29.55 36.56 -43.50
CA MET A 11 29.29 35.52 -42.52
C MET A 11 29.46 36.10 -41.08
N HIS A 12 28.38 36.20 -40.34
CA HIS A 12 28.43 36.43 -38.89
C HIS A 12 28.58 35.05 -38.23
N ASN A 13 29.68 34.88 -37.52
CA ASN A 13 29.93 33.73 -36.65
C ASN A 13 28.93 33.75 -35.47
N HIS A 14 27.93 32.86 -35.49
CA HIS A 14 27.11 32.56 -34.33
C HIS A 14 27.73 31.44 -33.48
N LEU A 15 28.68 31.83 -32.61
CA LEU A 15 29.06 31.04 -31.43
C LEU A 15 28.06 31.24 -30.29
N ILE A 16 26.83 30.87 -30.52
CA ILE A 16 25.81 30.82 -29.46
C ILE A 16 25.13 29.44 -29.57
N GLY A 17 25.35 28.55 -28.63
CA GLY A 17 24.49 27.38 -28.58
C GLY A 17 24.93 26.20 -27.77
N LEU A 18 26.18 26.09 -27.31
CA LEU A 18 26.57 24.88 -26.60
C LEU A 18 26.32 24.89 -25.07
N ARG A 19 26.16 26.10 -24.48
CA ARG A 19 25.87 26.24 -23.05
C ARG A 19 24.39 26.15 -22.70
N SER A 20 23.48 26.43 -23.64
CA SER A 20 22.03 26.32 -23.42
C SER A 20 21.49 24.90 -23.52
N LEU A 21 22.08 24.01 -24.34
CA LEU A 21 21.61 22.65 -24.48
C LEU A 21 21.89 21.82 -23.22
N CYS A 22 23.00 22.05 -22.53
CA CYS A 22 23.31 21.33 -21.28
C CYS A 22 22.39 21.71 -20.13
N ALA A 23 21.90 22.94 -20.07
CA ALA A 23 20.97 23.38 -19.03
C ALA A 23 19.57 22.76 -19.18
N TRP A 24 19.10 22.53 -20.41
CA TRP A 24 17.81 21.89 -20.68
C TRP A 24 17.84 20.38 -20.47
N LEU A 25 18.96 19.70 -20.73
CA LEU A 25 19.15 18.28 -20.44
C LEU A 25 19.22 17.99 -18.93
N PHE A 26 19.75 18.92 -18.13
CA PHE A 26 19.78 18.79 -16.68
C PHE A 26 18.40 19.01 -16.03
N TYR A 27 17.51 19.81 -16.65
CA TYR A 27 16.15 20.05 -16.17
C TYR A 27 15.19 18.88 -16.48
N LEU A 28 15.47 18.09 -17.51
CA LEU A 28 14.68 16.91 -17.89
C LEU A 28 15.00 15.64 -17.06
N LEU A 29 16.11 15.63 -16.31
CA LEU A 29 16.53 14.48 -15.50
C LEU A 29 16.00 14.49 -14.06
N VAL A 30 15.27 15.52 -13.64
CA VAL A 30 14.83 15.71 -12.24
C VAL A 30 13.37 15.29 -12.00
N PHE A 31 12.57 14.97 -13.03
CA PHE A 31 11.14 14.67 -12.86
C PHE A 31 10.70 13.32 -13.46
N THR A 32 11.36 12.23 -13.07
CA THR A 32 10.73 10.92 -13.16
C THR A 32 10.75 10.24 -11.80
N SER A 33 10.13 10.89 -10.81
CA SER A 33 9.62 10.16 -9.66
C SER A 33 8.33 9.49 -10.10
N THR A 34 8.44 8.38 -10.83
CA THR A 34 7.32 7.45 -10.98
C THR A 34 7.02 6.94 -9.59
N ALA A 35 5.95 7.46 -8.98
CA ALA A 35 5.31 6.78 -7.88
C ALA A 35 4.87 5.42 -8.43
N GLN A 36 5.75 4.42 -8.28
CA GLN A 36 5.44 3.05 -8.62
C GLN A 36 4.41 2.61 -7.61
N ALA A 37 3.15 2.54 -8.04
CA ALA A 37 2.11 1.92 -7.24
C ALA A 37 2.59 0.48 -6.99
N GLU A 38 2.87 0.17 -5.74
CA GLU A 38 3.28 -1.17 -5.36
C GLU A 38 2.17 -2.14 -5.75
N ALA A 39 2.53 -3.20 -6.49
CA ALA A 39 1.57 -4.20 -6.94
C ALA A 39 1.12 -5.02 -5.72
N LEU A 40 0.05 -4.55 -5.08
CA LEU A 40 -0.55 -5.24 -3.94
C LEU A 40 -1.13 -6.59 -4.39
N LEU A 41 -0.85 -7.64 -3.64
CA LEU A 41 -1.44 -8.96 -3.86
C LEU A 41 -2.97 -8.87 -3.81
N LEU A 42 -3.63 -9.41 -4.82
CA LEU A 42 -5.09 -9.46 -4.91
C LEU A 42 -5.57 -10.84 -4.49
N ALA A 43 -6.65 -10.87 -3.70
CA ALA A 43 -7.33 -12.11 -3.38
C ALA A 43 -7.93 -12.73 -4.64
N GLN A 44 -7.82 -14.05 -4.75
CA GLN A 44 -8.48 -14.86 -5.77
C GLN A 44 -9.51 -15.77 -5.10
N GLU A 45 -10.47 -16.24 -5.87
CA GLU A 45 -11.44 -17.22 -5.39
C GLU A 45 -10.76 -18.57 -5.11
N TYR A 46 -11.17 -19.25 -4.03
CA TYR A 46 -10.69 -20.58 -3.70
C TYR A 46 -11.21 -21.62 -4.71
N LEU A 47 -10.30 -22.29 -5.42
CA LEU A 47 -10.59 -23.27 -6.47
C LEU A 47 -10.34 -24.73 -6.02
N GLN A 48 -10.55 -25.04 -4.75
CA GLN A 48 -10.39 -26.38 -4.16
C GLN A 48 -8.95 -26.96 -4.19
N GLN A 49 -7.94 -26.09 -4.27
CA GLN A 49 -6.53 -26.50 -4.16
C GLN A 49 -6.22 -27.02 -2.75
N ASP A 50 -5.15 -27.81 -2.63
CA ASP A 50 -4.65 -28.25 -1.33
C ASP A 50 -4.04 -27.05 -0.58
N VAL A 51 -4.62 -26.73 0.57
CA VAL A 51 -4.23 -25.58 1.40
C VAL A 51 -3.49 -25.99 2.67
N ARG A 52 -3.07 -27.25 2.80
CA ARG A 52 -2.29 -27.70 3.96
C ARG A 52 -0.97 -26.92 4.07
N GLY A 53 -0.65 -26.45 5.25
CA GLY A 53 0.51 -25.60 5.51
C GLY A 53 0.33 -24.12 5.20
N TRP A 54 -0.80 -23.74 4.59
CA TRP A 54 -1.11 -22.34 4.35
C TRP A 54 -1.48 -21.62 5.66
N ALA A 55 -1.36 -20.30 5.66
CA ALA A 55 -1.87 -19.45 6.72
C ALA A 55 -3.34 -19.12 6.47
N MET A 56 -4.14 -19.09 7.53
CA MET A 56 -5.56 -18.76 7.53
C MET A 56 -5.83 -17.62 8.50
N SER A 57 -6.63 -16.64 8.09
CA SER A 57 -7.07 -15.53 8.94
C SER A 57 -8.51 -15.13 8.63
N GLU A 58 -9.12 -14.34 9.52
CA GLU A 58 -10.40 -13.69 9.21
C GLU A 58 -10.23 -12.70 8.05
N LYS A 59 -11.20 -12.68 7.13
CA LYS A 59 -11.36 -11.64 6.12
C LYS A 59 -12.11 -10.48 6.75
N LEU A 60 -11.44 -9.37 6.94
CA LEU A 60 -12.05 -8.17 7.52
C LEU A 60 -12.77 -7.36 6.43
N ASP A 61 -13.98 -6.91 6.73
CA ASP A 61 -14.77 -6.03 5.88
C ASP A 61 -14.47 -4.56 6.23
N GLY A 62 -13.38 -4.06 5.68
CA GLY A 62 -12.88 -2.72 5.91
C GLY A 62 -12.41 -2.01 4.64
N VAL A 63 -11.40 -1.17 4.76
CA VAL A 63 -10.79 -0.48 3.63
C VAL A 63 -9.30 -0.78 3.58
N ARG A 64 -8.86 -1.49 2.53
CA ARG A 64 -7.44 -1.81 2.36
C ARG A 64 -6.58 -0.56 2.33
N ALA A 65 -5.50 -0.58 3.12
CA ALA A 65 -4.54 0.49 3.21
C ALA A 65 -3.12 -0.05 3.28
N PHE A 66 -2.25 0.61 2.54
CA PHE A 66 -0.81 0.36 2.49
C PHE A 66 -0.07 1.50 3.17
N TRP A 67 0.72 1.18 4.19
CA TRP A 67 1.65 2.12 4.82
C TRP A 67 3.04 1.96 4.18
N ASN A 68 3.59 3.01 3.60
CA ASN A 68 4.88 2.97 2.91
C ASN A 68 6.07 3.39 3.79
N GLY A 69 5.88 3.48 5.12
CA GLY A 69 6.85 4.01 6.07
C GLY A 69 6.72 5.51 6.33
N LYS A 70 5.85 6.23 5.60
CA LYS A 70 5.63 7.68 5.72
C LYS A 70 4.19 8.11 5.54
N GLN A 71 3.46 7.46 4.64
CA GLN A 71 2.10 7.81 4.25
C GLN A 71 1.24 6.57 4.16
N LEU A 72 -0.04 6.73 4.47
CA LEU A 72 -1.05 5.70 4.31
C LEU A 72 -1.73 5.87 2.96
N LEU A 73 -1.69 4.83 2.15
CA LEU A 73 -2.15 4.83 0.76
C LEU A 73 -3.31 3.85 0.58
N SER A 74 -4.27 4.22 -0.25
CA SER A 74 -5.31 3.31 -0.70
C SER A 74 -4.76 2.27 -1.68
N ARG A 75 -5.56 1.23 -1.98
CA ARG A 75 -5.27 0.22 -2.99
C ARG A 75 -4.86 0.80 -4.36
N ASN A 76 -5.40 1.96 -4.72
CA ASN A 76 -5.12 2.63 -5.99
C ASN A 76 -3.99 3.69 -5.87
N GLY A 77 -3.26 3.73 -4.75
CA GLY A 77 -2.15 4.65 -4.54
C GLY A 77 -2.56 6.07 -4.10
N TYR A 78 -3.84 6.34 -3.86
CA TYR A 78 -4.26 7.64 -3.33
C TYR A 78 -3.92 7.74 -1.84
N THR A 79 -3.37 8.88 -1.43
CA THR A 79 -3.05 9.13 -0.02
C THR A 79 -4.32 9.35 0.79
N PHE A 80 -4.46 8.61 1.90
CA PHE A 80 -5.46 8.90 2.90
C PHE A 80 -5.07 10.13 3.72
N THR A 81 -6.07 10.82 4.29
CA THR A 81 -5.90 11.93 5.23
C THR A 81 -6.42 11.52 6.61
N PRO A 82 -5.64 10.75 7.39
CA PRO A 82 -6.07 10.29 8.70
C PRO A 82 -6.20 11.47 9.69
N SER A 83 -6.94 11.24 10.78
CA SER A 83 -7.00 12.18 11.90
C SER A 83 -5.61 12.47 12.46
N PRO A 84 -5.34 13.70 12.98
CA PRO A 84 -4.06 14.04 13.56
C PRO A 84 -3.60 13.03 14.62
N GLY A 85 -2.37 12.56 14.47
CA GLY A 85 -1.77 11.58 15.39
C GLY A 85 -2.10 10.12 15.12
N PHE A 86 -2.98 9.78 14.18
CA PHE A 86 -3.32 8.39 13.86
C PHE A 86 -2.09 7.53 13.50
N THR A 87 -1.18 8.09 12.70
CA THR A 87 0.04 7.39 12.24
C THR A 87 1.29 7.72 13.05
N ARG A 88 1.17 8.41 14.20
CA ARG A 88 2.33 8.89 14.98
C ARG A 88 3.32 7.79 15.34
N ASP A 89 2.80 6.63 15.76
CA ASP A 89 3.59 5.51 16.27
C ASP A 89 3.66 4.36 15.25
N PHE A 90 3.50 4.69 13.96
CA PHE A 90 3.66 3.71 12.88
C PHE A 90 5.15 3.47 12.60
N PRO A 91 5.53 2.25 12.19
CA PRO A 91 6.92 1.91 11.94
C PRO A 91 7.48 2.61 10.69
N PRO A 92 8.83 2.75 10.58
CA PRO A 92 9.47 3.30 9.39
C PRO A 92 9.54 2.32 8.21
N PHE A 93 8.88 1.15 8.31
CA PHE A 93 8.82 0.13 7.27
C PHE A 93 7.40 -0.09 6.77
N ALA A 94 7.27 -0.70 5.59
CA ALA A 94 5.99 -0.88 4.92
C ALA A 94 5.08 -1.89 5.64
N LEU A 95 3.77 -1.61 5.63
CA LEU A 95 2.72 -2.49 6.14
C LEU A 95 1.60 -2.60 5.12
N ASP A 96 1.05 -3.79 4.94
CA ASP A 96 -0.16 -4.03 4.16
C ASP A 96 -1.26 -4.51 5.10
N GLY A 97 -2.41 -3.86 5.07
CA GLY A 97 -3.46 -4.12 6.06
C GLY A 97 -4.83 -3.60 5.64
N GLU A 98 -5.76 -3.74 6.56
CA GLU A 98 -7.13 -3.27 6.44
C GLU A 98 -7.41 -2.22 7.51
N LEU A 99 -7.89 -1.03 7.12
CA LEU A 99 -8.48 -0.07 8.05
C LEU A 99 -9.82 -0.62 8.52
N TYR A 100 -9.91 -0.94 9.79
CA TYR A 100 -11.04 -1.67 10.35
C TYR A 100 -11.32 -1.21 11.79
N SER A 101 -12.56 -1.35 12.23
CA SER A 101 -12.98 -1.11 13.62
C SER A 101 -13.65 -2.34 14.23
N SER A 102 -14.77 -2.78 13.65
CA SER A 102 -15.53 -3.95 14.08
C SER A 102 -16.39 -4.45 12.92
N ARG A 103 -16.97 -5.64 13.08
CA ARG A 103 -17.91 -6.24 12.12
C ARG A 103 -19.10 -5.33 11.89
N GLU A 104 -19.71 -5.42 10.70
CA GLU A 104 -20.91 -4.66 10.30
C GLU A 104 -20.72 -3.13 10.30
N GLN A 105 -19.47 -2.63 10.22
CA GLN A 105 -19.17 -1.20 10.23
C GLN A 105 -18.57 -0.68 8.91
N PHE A 106 -18.62 -1.45 7.82
CA PHE A 106 -18.01 -1.07 6.55
C PHE A 106 -18.41 0.32 6.07
N GLU A 107 -19.70 0.66 6.07
CA GLU A 107 -20.19 1.96 5.61
C GLU A 107 -19.62 3.11 6.45
N ARG A 108 -19.52 2.94 7.76
CA ARG A 108 -18.95 3.92 8.67
C ARG A 108 -17.44 4.08 8.45
N ILE A 109 -16.73 2.96 8.31
CA ILE A 109 -15.28 2.93 8.01
C ILE A 109 -15.03 3.63 6.68
N SER A 110 -15.76 3.25 5.64
CA SER A 110 -15.65 3.80 4.30
C SER A 110 -15.95 5.31 4.27
N ALA A 111 -16.95 5.78 4.98
CA ALA A 111 -17.26 7.20 5.11
C ALA A 111 -16.14 7.98 5.84
N ALA A 112 -15.60 7.41 6.92
CA ALA A 112 -14.52 8.03 7.68
C ALA A 112 -13.26 8.23 6.84
N VAL A 113 -12.82 7.20 6.09
CA VAL A 113 -11.57 7.26 5.31
C VAL A 113 -11.67 8.11 4.03
N ARG A 114 -12.89 8.32 3.50
CA ARG A 114 -13.12 9.18 2.33
C ARG A 114 -13.17 10.66 2.67
N SER A 115 -13.40 11.00 3.91
CA SER A 115 -13.54 12.38 4.37
C SER A 115 -12.24 12.90 4.97
N SER A 116 -11.80 14.10 4.56
CA SER A 116 -10.68 14.80 5.21
C SER A 116 -10.95 15.20 6.67
N LYS A 117 -12.22 15.13 7.09
CA LYS A 117 -12.68 15.39 8.46
C LYS A 117 -13.31 14.14 9.10
N GLY A 118 -13.01 12.95 8.56
CA GLY A 118 -13.55 11.70 9.06
C GLY A 118 -13.08 11.37 10.48
N ASP A 119 -13.92 10.72 11.22
CA ASP A 119 -13.60 10.24 12.58
C ASP A 119 -12.87 8.89 12.50
N TRP A 120 -11.57 8.91 12.81
CA TRP A 120 -10.69 7.75 12.82
C TRP A 120 -10.48 7.17 14.23
N SER A 121 -11.17 7.68 15.24
CA SER A 121 -10.94 7.33 16.65
C SER A 121 -11.12 5.85 16.98
N THR A 122 -11.99 5.16 16.23
CA THR A 122 -12.26 3.73 16.40
C THR A 122 -11.48 2.84 15.42
N LEU A 123 -10.75 3.44 14.46
CA LEU A 123 -10.05 2.70 13.43
C LEU A 123 -8.68 2.24 13.91
N LYS A 124 -8.26 1.08 13.42
CA LYS A 124 -6.87 0.62 13.43
C LYS A 124 -6.49 0.08 12.06
N LEU A 125 -5.20 0.12 11.74
CA LEU A 125 -4.66 -0.64 10.62
C LEU A 125 -4.44 -2.08 11.09
N HIS A 126 -5.27 -2.99 10.63
CA HIS A 126 -5.17 -4.43 10.88
C HIS A 126 -4.24 -5.04 9.84
N VAL A 127 -2.99 -5.29 10.22
CA VAL A 127 -1.92 -5.71 9.31
C VAL A 127 -1.96 -7.21 9.09
N PHE A 128 -1.93 -7.60 7.83
CA PHE A 128 -1.85 -8.98 7.38
C PHE A 128 -0.54 -9.31 6.65
N ASP A 129 0.30 -8.31 6.34
CA ASP A 129 1.64 -8.53 5.79
C ASP A 129 2.61 -7.37 6.09
N VAL A 130 3.92 -7.67 6.09
CA VAL A 130 5.04 -6.73 6.12
C VAL A 130 5.88 -6.99 4.86
N PRO A 131 5.49 -6.41 3.69
CA PRO A 131 5.90 -6.89 2.37
C PRO A 131 7.40 -6.90 2.12
N HIS A 132 8.14 -5.96 2.71
CA HIS A 132 9.60 -5.83 2.51
C HIS A 132 10.44 -6.56 3.57
N ALA A 133 9.81 -7.19 4.57
CA ALA A 133 10.52 -8.01 5.53
C ALA A 133 10.91 -9.36 4.91
N GLN A 134 12.01 -9.93 5.36
CA GLN A 134 12.51 -11.21 4.86
C GLN A 134 11.75 -12.41 5.47
N GLY A 135 11.72 -13.50 4.74
CA GLY A 135 11.18 -14.77 5.19
C GLY A 135 9.72 -15.03 4.80
N ASN A 136 9.13 -16.06 5.39
CA ASN A 136 7.72 -16.41 5.19
C ASN A 136 6.78 -15.43 5.92
N LEU A 137 5.47 -15.56 5.71
CA LEU A 137 4.47 -14.66 6.29
C LEU A 137 4.61 -14.51 7.81
N TYR A 138 4.82 -15.61 8.55
CA TYR A 138 4.95 -15.56 10.00
C TYR A 138 6.20 -14.80 10.46
N GLN A 139 7.31 -14.97 9.75
CA GLN A 139 8.55 -14.23 10.03
C GLN A 139 8.40 -12.75 9.71
N ARG A 140 7.73 -12.41 8.63
CA ARG A 140 7.46 -11.00 8.28
C ARG A 140 6.55 -10.34 9.31
N LEU A 141 5.48 -11.00 9.74
CA LEU A 141 4.58 -10.48 10.77
C LEU A 141 5.27 -10.38 12.15
N ALA A 142 6.23 -11.25 12.47
CA ALA A 142 7.01 -11.19 13.71
C ALA A 142 7.78 -9.86 13.83
N VAL A 143 8.25 -9.28 12.71
CA VAL A 143 8.90 -7.95 12.71
C VAL A 143 7.96 -6.88 13.24
N LEU A 144 6.70 -6.89 12.79
CA LEU A 144 5.68 -5.96 13.29
C LEU A 144 5.33 -6.24 14.76
N GLN A 145 5.19 -7.50 15.14
CA GLN A 145 4.87 -7.87 16.54
C GLN A 145 5.95 -7.38 17.50
N GLU A 146 7.21 -7.45 17.10
CA GLU A 146 8.32 -6.91 17.91
C GLU A 146 8.27 -5.39 18.01
N TRP A 147 7.99 -4.70 16.91
CA TRP A 147 7.77 -3.25 16.92
C TRP A 147 6.66 -2.84 17.91
N LEU A 148 5.52 -3.55 17.87
CA LEU A 148 4.36 -3.24 18.70
C LEU A 148 4.60 -3.42 20.21
N LYS A 149 5.55 -4.26 20.62
CA LYS A 149 5.94 -4.37 22.05
C LYS A 149 6.51 -3.06 22.59
N ALA A 150 7.27 -2.34 21.75
CA ALA A 150 7.84 -1.04 22.12
C ALA A 150 6.87 0.13 21.88
N HIS A 151 5.79 -0.10 21.09
CA HIS A 151 4.82 0.93 20.67
C HIS A 151 3.37 0.45 20.91
N PRO A 152 2.97 0.14 22.16
CA PRO A 152 1.66 -0.47 22.43
C PRO A 152 0.47 0.44 22.16
N GLN A 153 0.68 1.74 21.95
CA GLN A 153 -0.36 2.73 21.66
C GLN A 153 -0.54 3.00 20.17
N ALA A 154 0.22 2.36 19.30
CA ALA A 154 0.05 2.50 17.87
C ALA A 154 -1.37 2.06 17.44
N ASN A 155 -1.96 2.81 16.48
CA ASN A 155 -3.25 2.43 15.89
C ASN A 155 -3.07 1.30 14.88
N ILE A 156 -2.38 0.24 15.29
CA ILE A 156 -2.06 -0.95 14.52
C ILE A 156 -2.48 -2.18 15.31
N ALA A 157 -2.97 -3.19 14.60
CA ALA A 157 -3.16 -4.54 15.11
C ALA A 157 -2.60 -5.54 14.10
N CYS A 158 -1.99 -6.61 14.58
CA CYS A 158 -1.59 -7.73 13.72
C CYS A 158 -2.76 -8.71 13.60
N ILE A 159 -3.19 -9.07 12.38
CA ILE A 159 -4.23 -10.09 12.19
C ILE A 159 -3.66 -11.45 12.57
N ALA A 160 -4.38 -12.18 13.44
CA ALA A 160 -4.01 -13.54 13.84
C ALA A 160 -3.99 -14.47 12.61
N GLN A 161 -2.90 -15.19 12.45
CA GLN A 161 -2.73 -16.21 11.40
C GLN A 161 -2.73 -17.61 12.04
N HIS A 162 -3.46 -18.55 11.44
CA HIS A 162 -3.55 -19.93 11.86
C HIS A 162 -3.04 -20.85 10.76
N GLU A 163 -2.16 -21.78 11.09
CA GLU A 163 -1.71 -22.77 10.11
C GLU A 163 -2.85 -23.74 9.78
N VAL A 164 -3.08 -23.97 8.49
CA VAL A 164 -4.08 -24.89 7.98
C VAL A 164 -3.53 -26.30 7.97
N ARG A 165 -4.13 -27.20 8.77
CA ARG A 165 -3.78 -28.61 8.81
C ARG A 165 -4.59 -29.44 7.81
N ASN A 166 -5.83 -29.05 7.56
CA ASN A 166 -6.74 -29.69 6.62
C ASN A 166 -7.92 -28.76 6.29
N PHE A 167 -8.66 -29.11 5.25
CA PHE A 167 -9.81 -28.29 4.80
C PHE A 167 -10.97 -28.27 5.82
N ALA A 168 -11.17 -29.33 6.60
CA ALA A 168 -12.21 -29.34 7.64
C ALA A 168 -11.97 -28.25 8.71
N GLN A 169 -10.70 -27.95 9.03
CA GLN A 169 -10.35 -26.83 9.91
C GLN A 169 -10.74 -25.47 9.28
N VAL A 170 -10.49 -25.29 7.98
CA VAL A 170 -10.89 -24.06 7.27
C VAL A 170 -12.41 -23.89 7.33
N GLN A 171 -13.17 -24.95 7.05
CA GLN A 171 -14.62 -24.92 7.12
C GLN A 171 -15.15 -24.62 8.54
N ALA A 172 -14.50 -25.19 9.56
CA ALA A 172 -14.89 -24.93 10.96
C ALA A 172 -14.63 -23.47 11.33
N PHE A 173 -13.48 -22.91 10.93
CA PHE A 173 -13.15 -21.52 11.18
C PHE A 173 -14.08 -20.58 10.41
N LEU A 174 -14.38 -20.87 9.14
CA LEU A 174 -15.34 -20.11 8.34
C LEU A 174 -16.72 -20.02 9.04
N ARG A 175 -17.27 -21.18 9.46
CA ARG A 175 -18.55 -21.21 10.21
C ARG A 175 -18.51 -20.37 11.49
N GLN A 176 -17.39 -20.39 12.21
CA GLN A 176 -17.22 -19.58 13.42
C GLN A 176 -17.23 -18.09 13.09
N ILE A 177 -16.53 -17.66 12.03
CA ILE A 177 -16.49 -16.28 11.59
C ILE A 177 -17.87 -15.80 11.14
N GLU A 178 -18.56 -16.57 10.29
CA GLU A 178 -19.91 -16.27 9.79
C GLU A 178 -20.94 -16.20 10.92
N ALA A 179 -20.91 -17.14 11.86
CA ALA A 179 -21.80 -17.15 13.02
C ALA A 179 -21.62 -15.91 13.90
N GLY A 180 -20.44 -15.28 13.87
CA GLY A 180 -20.15 -14.03 14.55
C GLY A 180 -20.37 -12.78 13.70
N GLY A 181 -20.96 -12.88 12.49
CA GLY A 181 -21.19 -11.74 11.58
C GLY A 181 -19.93 -11.29 10.83
N GLY A 182 -18.90 -12.13 10.71
CA GLY A 182 -17.71 -11.84 9.91
C GLY A 182 -17.92 -12.17 8.43
N GLU A 183 -17.12 -11.59 7.54
CA GLU A 183 -17.26 -11.69 6.09
C GLU A 183 -16.80 -13.06 5.53
N GLY A 184 -15.77 -13.65 6.13
CA GLY A 184 -15.20 -14.90 5.62
C GLY A 184 -13.75 -15.13 6.08
N VAL A 185 -13.03 -15.93 5.32
CA VAL A 185 -11.66 -16.36 5.61
C VAL A 185 -10.72 -16.05 4.45
N MET A 186 -9.51 -15.61 4.77
CA MET A 186 -8.39 -15.48 3.84
C MET A 186 -7.43 -16.65 4.02
N LEU A 187 -6.97 -17.21 2.89
CA LEU A 187 -5.94 -18.25 2.84
C LEU A 187 -4.71 -17.73 2.09
N ARG A 188 -3.51 -18.05 2.57
CA ARG A 188 -2.23 -17.62 2.02
C ARG A 188 -1.20 -18.74 2.08
N ASP A 189 -0.51 -19.00 0.98
CA ASP A 189 0.67 -19.88 0.86
C ASP A 189 1.95 -19.24 1.40
#